data_75d6d899d15813cf63b80838143261a4
#
_entry.id   75d6d899d15813cf63b80838143261a4
#
_cell.length_a   1.000
_cell.length_b   1.000
_cell.length_c   1.000
_cell.angle_alpha   90.00
_cell.angle_beta   90.00
_cell.angle_gamma   90.00
#
_symmetry.space_group_name_H-M   'P 1'
#
loop_
_entity.id
_entity.type
_entity.pdbx_description
1 polymer ?
#
loop_
_entity_poly.entity_id
_entity_poly.type
_entity_poly.pdbx_seq_one_letter_code
_entity_poly.pdbx_strand_id
1 'polypeptide(L)'
;QRARHKTGIEIHPGAQIGKGLFIDHGMGVVIGETTVIGDNCLLYQGVTLGGTGKDKGKRHPTLGDNVMVGAGAKVLGPINIGNNVKVAANAVVLKDIPDNCTAVGVPARIARMAGQKVQQQDLDQIHIPDLTMEDITMLKSAVTCLRTEMSKLEKQEQTEKTEE
;
A
#
# COMPACT_ATOMS: atom_id res chain seq x y z
N GLN A 1 -27.75 9.45 0.38
CA GLN A 1 -27.91 9.08 1.81
C GLN A 1 -28.70 7.78 2.01
N ARG A 2 -29.81 7.51 1.25
CA ARG A 2 -30.60 6.27 1.41
C ARG A 2 -29.78 4.99 1.17
N ALA A 3 -28.87 4.99 0.20
CA ALA A 3 -28.00 3.85 -0.06
C ALA A 3 -27.03 3.61 1.11
N ARG A 4 -26.42 4.67 1.64
CA ARG A 4 -25.53 4.60 2.80
C ARG A 4 -26.20 3.95 4.02
N HIS A 5 -27.44 4.33 4.32
CA HIS A 5 -28.19 3.75 5.44
C HIS A 5 -28.48 2.25 5.27
N LYS A 6 -28.65 1.79 4.02
CA LYS A 6 -28.95 0.37 3.74
C LYS A 6 -27.71 -0.51 3.63
N THR A 7 -26.61 0.04 3.12
CA THR A 7 -25.42 -0.75 2.75
C THR A 7 -24.19 -0.44 3.59
N GLY A 8 -24.18 0.68 4.33
CA GLY A 8 -22.99 1.20 5.00
C GLY A 8 -21.92 1.73 4.05
N ILE A 9 -22.22 1.84 2.74
CA ILE A 9 -21.30 2.34 1.71
C ILE A 9 -21.63 3.80 1.41
N GLU A 10 -20.63 4.66 1.44
CA GLU A 10 -20.74 6.06 1.05
C GLU A 10 -20.00 6.32 -0.26
N ILE A 11 -20.75 6.69 -1.30
CA ILE A 11 -20.20 7.11 -2.59
C ILE A 11 -20.69 8.52 -2.86
N HIS A 12 -19.76 9.47 -3.00
CA HIS A 12 -20.12 10.84 -3.34
C HIS A 12 -20.62 10.90 -4.81
N PRO A 13 -21.70 11.65 -5.10
CA PRO A 13 -22.26 11.72 -6.46
C PRO A 13 -21.29 12.25 -7.52
N GLY A 14 -20.28 13.02 -7.12
CA GLY A 14 -19.25 13.53 -8.03
C GLY A 14 -18.16 12.53 -8.39
N ALA A 15 -18.10 11.36 -7.74
CA ALA A 15 -17.12 10.34 -8.06
C ALA A 15 -17.33 9.77 -9.47
N GLN A 16 -16.24 9.57 -10.20
CA GLN A 16 -16.26 8.96 -11.54
C GLN A 16 -15.82 7.50 -11.41
N ILE A 17 -16.66 6.58 -11.86
CA ILE A 17 -16.43 5.15 -11.66
C ILE A 17 -16.57 4.46 -13.02
N GLY A 18 -15.52 3.73 -13.39
CA GLY A 18 -15.49 2.89 -14.59
C GLY A 18 -16.36 1.64 -14.48
N LYS A 19 -16.22 0.73 -15.44
CA LYS A 19 -17.02 -0.49 -15.51
C LYS A 19 -16.47 -1.55 -14.58
N GLY A 20 -17.33 -2.43 -14.08
CA GLY A 20 -16.92 -3.62 -13.34
C GLY A 20 -16.33 -3.34 -11.94
N LEU A 21 -16.62 -2.18 -11.33
CA LEU A 21 -16.31 -1.98 -9.91
C LEU A 21 -17.03 -3.02 -9.07
N PHE A 22 -16.30 -3.78 -8.28
CA PHE A 22 -16.84 -4.71 -7.30
C PHE A 22 -16.48 -4.25 -5.89
N ILE A 23 -17.48 -4.17 -5.00
CA ILE A 23 -17.27 -3.84 -3.58
C ILE A 23 -17.68 -5.04 -2.75
N ASP A 24 -16.69 -5.69 -2.15
CA ASP A 24 -16.90 -6.86 -1.32
C ASP A 24 -17.01 -6.48 0.16
N HIS A 25 -18.00 -7.06 0.86
CA HIS A 25 -18.28 -6.76 2.27
C HIS A 25 -18.46 -5.27 2.61
N GLY A 26 -18.89 -4.45 1.72
CA GLY A 26 -18.89 -2.99 1.56
C GLY A 26 -19.04 -2.09 2.79
N MET A 27 -19.29 -2.60 3.99
CA MET A 27 -19.50 -1.79 5.19
C MET A 27 -18.32 -0.83 5.44
N GLY A 28 -18.61 0.46 5.61
CA GLY A 28 -17.61 1.49 5.92
C GLY A 28 -16.74 1.91 4.73
N VAL A 29 -17.07 1.50 3.50
CA VAL A 29 -16.42 2.04 2.29
C VAL A 29 -16.84 3.50 2.11
N VAL A 30 -15.85 4.36 1.86
CA VAL A 30 -16.05 5.79 1.57
C VAL A 30 -15.32 6.16 0.29
N ILE A 31 -16.06 6.64 -0.71
CA ILE A 31 -15.53 7.14 -1.98
C ILE A 31 -15.83 8.64 -2.09
N GLY A 32 -14.78 9.45 -2.04
CA GLY A 32 -14.84 10.90 -2.01
C GLY A 32 -15.23 11.54 -3.36
N GLU A 33 -15.58 12.81 -3.32
CA GLU A 33 -16.19 13.60 -4.42
C GLU A 33 -15.39 13.56 -5.72
N THR A 34 -14.09 13.81 -5.67
CA THR A 34 -13.24 13.92 -6.87
C THR A 34 -12.45 12.64 -7.16
N THR A 35 -12.89 11.51 -6.56
CA THR A 35 -12.30 10.20 -6.85
C THR A 35 -12.59 9.80 -8.30
N VAL A 36 -11.57 9.22 -8.93
CA VAL A 36 -11.70 8.55 -10.23
C VAL A 36 -11.30 7.10 -10.03
N ILE A 37 -12.11 6.16 -10.51
CA ILE A 37 -11.84 4.72 -10.45
C ILE A 37 -11.93 4.18 -11.87
N GLY A 38 -10.89 3.50 -12.31
CA GLY A 38 -10.85 2.81 -13.60
C GLY A 38 -11.73 1.56 -13.66
N ASP A 39 -11.51 0.73 -14.66
CA ASP A 39 -12.30 -0.47 -14.91
C ASP A 39 -11.83 -1.66 -14.05
N ASN A 40 -12.78 -2.58 -13.73
CA ASN A 40 -12.52 -3.85 -13.03
C ASN A 40 -11.79 -3.70 -11.70
N CYS A 41 -12.09 -2.66 -10.95
CA CYS A 41 -11.52 -2.46 -9.62
C CYS A 41 -12.27 -3.23 -8.54
N LEU A 42 -11.55 -3.59 -7.47
CA LEU A 42 -12.07 -4.31 -6.31
C LEU A 42 -11.77 -3.52 -5.04
N LEU A 43 -12.80 -3.21 -4.27
CA LEU A 43 -12.67 -2.55 -2.96
C LEU A 43 -13.26 -3.45 -1.88
N TYR A 44 -12.57 -3.56 -0.76
CA TYR A 44 -13.06 -4.27 0.42
C TYR A 44 -13.66 -3.33 1.48
N GLN A 45 -14.25 -3.91 2.52
CA GLN A 45 -14.85 -3.15 3.63
C GLN A 45 -13.88 -2.17 4.27
N GLY A 46 -14.40 -1.03 4.74
CA GLY A 46 -13.63 -0.03 5.47
C GLY A 46 -12.61 0.74 4.62
N VAL A 47 -12.56 0.53 3.31
CA VAL A 47 -11.71 1.29 2.39
C VAL A 47 -12.15 2.75 2.37
N THR A 48 -11.17 3.67 2.39
CA THR A 48 -11.42 5.09 2.22
C THR A 48 -10.59 5.62 1.04
N LEU A 49 -11.27 6.14 0.04
CA LEU A 49 -10.68 6.94 -1.04
C LEU A 49 -10.96 8.40 -0.70
N GLY A 50 -10.07 9.00 0.10
CA GLY A 50 -10.29 10.26 0.80
C GLY A 50 -9.36 11.39 0.38
N GLY A 51 -9.72 12.61 0.78
CA GLY A 51 -8.86 13.79 0.67
C GLY A 51 -8.06 14.04 1.94
N THR A 52 -6.98 14.83 1.85
CA THR A 52 -6.17 15.25 3.00
C THR A 52 -6.69 16.51 3.69
N GLY A 53 -7.73 17.15 3.14
CA GLY A 53 -8.29 18.40 3.64
C GLY A 53 -7.47 19.66 3.31
N LYS A 54 -6.31 19.52 2.66
CA LYS A 54 -5.42 20.63 2.29
C LYS A 54 -5.62 21.12 0.86
N ASP A 55 -6.05 20.22 -0.02
CA ASP A 55 -6.13 20.48 -1.45
C ASP A 55 -7.51 21.00 -1.86
N LYS A 56 -7.52 21.99 -2.77
CA LYS A 56 -8.73 22.50 -3.42
C LYS A 56 -8.91 21.84 -4.79
N GLY A 57 -10.13 21.61 -5.22
CA GLY A 57 -10.44 20.94 -6.50
C GLY A 57 -10.21 19.44 -6.42
N LYS A 58 -9.32 18.88 -7.25
CA LYS A 58 -8.94 17.46 -7.20
C LYS A 58 -8.19 17.17 -5.90
N ARG A 59 -8.84 16.46 -4.97
CA ARG A 59 -8.31 16.17 -3.63
C ARG A 59 -8.44 14.70 -3.21
N HIS A 60 -9.06 13.88 -4.06
CA HIS A 60 -9.23 12.45 -3.84
C HIS A 60 -8.45 11.66 -4.88
N PRO A 61 -8.12 10.40 -4.62
CA PRO A 61 -7.25 9.61 -5.48
C PRO A 61 -7.87 9.29 -6.84
N THR A 62 -6.98 8.96 -7.77
CA THR A 62 -7.30 8.34 -9.06
C THR A 62 -6.75 6.92 -9.03
N LEU A 63 -7.61 5.93 -9.29
CA LEU A 63 -7.23 4.53 -9.46
C LEU A 63 -7.30 4.19 -10.95
N GLY A 64 -6.27 3.54 -11.46
CA GLY A 64 -6.27 2.94 -12.79
C GLY A 64 -7.15 1.70 -12.87
N ASP A 65 -6.91 0.86 -13.87
CA ASP A 65 -7.68 -0.36 -14.12
C ASP A 65 -7.14 -1.53 -13.30
N ASN A 66 -8.02 -2.48 -12.97
CA ASN A 66 -7.70 -3.72 -12.25
C ASN A 66 -7.00 -3.47 -10.90
N VAL A 67 -7.36 -2.40 -10.21
CA VAL A 67 -6.81 -2.08 -8.87
C VAL A 67 -7.60 -2.80 -7.79
N MET A 68 -6.88 -3.48 -6.89
CA MET A 68 -7.45 -4.06 -5.68
C MET A 68 -7.06 -3.23 -4.46
N VAL A 69 -8.04 -2.84 -3.65
CA VAL A 69 -7.81 -2.14 -2.39
C VAL A 69 -8.33 -2.99 -1.23
N GLY A 70 -7.40 -3.52 -0.45
CA GLY A 70 -7.67 -4.43 0.65
C GLY A 70 -8.44 -3.82 1.82
N ALA A 71 -8.99 -4.67 2.67
CA ALA A 71 -9.86 -4.28 3.79
C ALA A 71 -9.21 -3.21 4.68
N GLY A 72 -9.97 -2.18 5.02
CA GLY A 72 -9.53 -1.12 5.92
C GLY A 72 -8.49 -0.16 5.36
N ALA A 73 -7.96 -0.37 4.15
CA ALA A 73 -6.95 0.50 3.56
C ALA A 73 -7.45 1.94 3.34
N LYS A 74 -6.53 2.90 3.46
CA LYS A 74 -6.79 4.33 3.27
C LYS A 74 -5.91 4.84 2.14
N VAL A 75 -6.51 5.35 1.09
CA VAL A 75 -5.84 6.01 -0.03
C VAL A 75 -6.21 7.48 0.02
N LEU A 76 -5.25 8.33 0.36
CA LEU A 76 -5.54 9.70 0.78
C LEU A 76 -4.77 10.73 -0.06
N GLY A 77 -5.49 11.72 -0.55
CA GLY A 77 -4.95 12.84 -1.33
C GLY A 77 -5.17 12.68 -2.83
N PRO A 78 -4.76 13.69 -3.61
CA PRO A 78 -4.90 13.70 -5.08
C PRO A 78 -3.82 12.83 -5.76
N ILE A 79 -3.59 11.64 -5.23
CA ILE A 79 -2.56 10.69 -5.69
C ILE A 79 -3.08 9.77 -6.79
N ASN A 80 -2.15 9.22 -7.57
CA ASN A 80 -2.42 8.30 -8.65
C ASN A 80 -1.97 6.89 -8.29
N ILE A 81 -2.88 5.95 -8.42
CA ILE A 81 -2.63 4.52 -8.29
C ILE A 81 -2.70 3.94 -9.70
N GLY A 82 -1.61 3.40 -10.18
CA GLY A 82 -1.50 2.84 -11.52
C GLY A 82 -2.38 1.61 -11.75
N ASN A 83 -2.23 1.00 -12.93
CA ASN A 83 -2.98 -0.20 -13.29
C ASN A 83 -2.42 -1.45 -12.63
N ASN A 84 -3.27 -2.45 -12.39
CA ASN A 84 -2.90 -3.75 -11.81
C ASN A 84 -2.21 -3.61 -10.45
N VAL A 85 -2.55 -2.59 -9.66
CA VAL A 85 -1.98 -2.35 -8.33
C VAL A 85 -2.79 -3.09 -7.28
N LYS A 86 -2.08 -3.66 -6.31
CA LYS A 86 -2.66 -4.23 -5.09
C LYS A 86 -2.28 -3.36 -3.89
N VAL A 87 -3.26 -2.85 -3.18
CA VAL A 87 -3.08 -2.18 -1.90
C VAL A 87 -3.46 -3.14 -0.79
N ALA A 88 -2.53 -3.43 0.09
CA ALA A 88 -2.73 -4.37 1.19
C ALA A 88 -3.82 -3.91 2.18
N ALA A 89 -4.38 -4.87 2.92
CA ALA A 89 -5.29 -4.56 4.01
C ALA A 89 -4.63 -3.62 5.04
N ASN A 90 -5.39 -2.65 5.55
CA ASN A 90 -4.96 -1.63 6.50
C ASN A 90 -3.77 -0.75 6.06
N ALA A 91 -3.37 -0.79 4.81
CA ALA A 91 -2.33 0.09 4.30
C ALA A 91 -2.80 1.56 4.24
N VAL A 92 -1.90 2.51 4.48
CA VAL A 92 -2.17 3.95 4.35
C VAL A 92 -1.31 4.52 3.23
N VAL A 93 -1.92 4.73 2.08
CA VAL A 93 -1.26 5.22 0.86
C VAL A 93 -1.36 6.74 0.81
N LEU A 94 -0.20 7.39 0.75
CA LEU A 94 -0.05 8.85 0.76
C LEU A 94 0.78 9.37 -0.42
N LYS A 95 1.22 8.48 -1.32
CA LYS A 95 2.04 8.80 -2.50
C LYS A 95 1.58 7.97 -3.69
N ASP A 96 1.91 8.43 -4.88
CA ASP A 96 1.65 7.72 -6.13
C ASP A 96 2.25 6.31 -6.12
N ILE A 97 1.54 5.36 -6.73
CA ILE A 97 1.98 3.99 -6.90
C ILE A 97 1.98 3.66 -8.39
N PRO A 98 3.13 3.27 -8.96
CA PRO A 98 3.23 2.85 -10.35
C PRO A 98 2.42 1.58 -10.65
N ASP A 99 2.25 1.31 -11.96
CA ASP A 99 1.59 0.10 -12.45
C ASP A 99 2.26 -1.18 -11.93
N ASN A 100 1.46 -2.24 -11.80
CA ASN A 100 1.90 -3.60 -11.47
C ASN A 100 2.65 -3.70 -10.13
N CYS A 101 2.28 -2.88 -9.16
CA CYS A 101 2.90 -2.82 -7.84
C CYS A 101 1.99 -3.37 -6.74
N THR A 102 2.62 -3.87 -5.67
CA THR A 102 1.93 -4.15 -4.41
C THR A 102 2.42 -3.18 -3.35
N ALA A 103 1.50 -2.46 -2.71
CA ALA A 103 1.77 -1.48 -1.66
C ALA A 103 1.29 -2.01 -0.31
N VAL A 104 2.14 -1.94 0.72
CA VAL A 104 1.87 -2.45 2.07
C VAL A 104 2.32 -1.48 3.16
N GLY A 105 1.68 -1.52 4.32
CA GLY A 105 2.13 -0.85 5.54
C GLY A 105 1.57 0.55 5.77
N VAL A 106 2.01 1.18 6.86
CA VAL A 106 1.60 2.51 7.33
C VAL A 106 2.84 3.33 7.71
N PRO A 107 3.25 4.32 6.90
CA PRO A 107 2.78 4.64 5.54
C PRO A 107 3.12 3.53 4.55
N ALA A 108 2.31 3.39 3.50
CA ALA A 108 2.49 2.33 2.52
C ALA A 108 3.79 2.50 1.72
N ARG A 109 4.48 1.37 1.50
CA ARG A 109 5.67 1.25 0.66
C ARG A 109 5.42 0.20 -0.42
N ILE A 110 6.10 0.33 -1.56
CA ILE A 110 6.04 -0.67 -2.63
C ILE A 110 6.84 -1.90 -2.17
N ALA A 111 6.15 -3.03 -2.01
CA ALA A 111 6.73 -4.31 -1.61
C ALA A 111 7.16 -5.16 -2.80
N ARG A 112 6.43 -5.07 -3.91
CA ARG A 112 6.73 -5.79 -5.15
C ARG A 112 6.42 -4.91 -6.34
N MET A 113 7.26 -5.03 -7.37
CA MET A 113 7.00 -4.53 -8.71
C MET A 113 6.97 -5.76 -9.61
N ALA A 114 5.80 -6.17 -10.08
CA ALA A 114 5.65 -7.36 -10.91
C ALA A 114 5.70 -6.97 -12.39
N GLY A 115 6.79 -7.36 -13.07
CA GLY A 115 6.94 -7.20 -14.52
C GLY A 115 6.10 -8.17 -15.35
N GLN A 116 5.21 -8.98 -14.77
CA GLN A 116 4.34 -9.92 -15.47
C GLN A 116 2.90 -9.45 -15.45
N LYS A 117 2.17 -9.67 -16.55
CA LYS A 117 0.73 -9.40 -16.63
C LYS A 117 0.02 -10.06 -15.46
N VAL A 118 -0.58 -9.26 -14.57
CA VAL A 118 -1.51 -9.77 -13.56
C VAL A 118 -2.74 -10.25 -14.31
N GLN A 119 -2.94 -11.57 -14.36
CA GLN A 119 -4.19 -12.14 -14.84
C GLN A 119 -5.27 -11.93 -13.78
N GLN A 120 -6.47 -11.57 -14.27
CA GLN A 120 -7.77 -11.50 -13.58
C GLN A 120 -7.78 -11.62 -12.05
N GLN A 121 -8.38 -10.60 -11.43
CA GLN A 121 -8.86 -10.53 -10.02
C GLN A 121 -8.25 -11.57 -9.06
N ASP A 122 -7.02 -11.32 -8.65
CA ASP A 122 -6.40 -12.07 -7.58
C ASP A 122 -6.93 -11.50 -6.25
N LEU A 123 -7.83 -12.22 -5.60
CA LEU A 123 -8.46 -11.86 -4.33
C LEU A 123 -7.57 -12.15 -3.13
N ASP A 124 -6.31 -12.53 -3.35
CA ASP A 124 -5.39 -12.90 -2.29
C ASP A 124 -4.98 -11.67 -1.47
N GLN A 125 -5.54 -11.56 -0.27
CA GLN A 125 -5.19 -10.56 0.73
C GLN A 125 -4.16 -11.07 1.76
N ILE A 126 -3.78 -12.35 1.70
CA ILE A 126 -3.05 -13.03 2.76
C ILE A 126 -1.55 -13.10 2.45
N HIS A 127 -1.17 -13.35 1.19
CA HIS A 127 0.22 -13.49 0.77
C HIS A 127 0.87 -12.13 0.43
N ILE A 128 0.81 -11.20 1.39
CA ILE A 128 1.41 -9.87 1.27
C ILE A 128 2.77 -9.89 1.98
N PRO A 129 3.87 -9.43 1.35
CA PRO A 129 5.18 -9.38 1.99
C PRO A 129 5.17 -8.53 3.25
N ASP A 130 5.74 -9.02 4.32
CA ASP A 130 5.99 -8.24 5.55
C ASP A 130 7.31 -7.48 5.40
N LEU A 131 7.24 -6.24 4.94
CA LEU A 131 8.40 -5.37 4.77
C LEU A 131 9.11 -5.05 6.09
N THR A 132 8.40 -5.05 7.21
CA THR A 132 8.99 -4.79 8.52
C THR A 132 9.89 -5.95 8.92
N MET A 133 9.49 -7.20 8.65
CA MET A 133 10.32 -8.37 8.89
C MET A 133 11.52 -8.44 7.94
N GLU A 134 11.36 -8.05 6.68
CA GLU A 134 12.48 -7.96 5.73
C GLU A 134 13.50 -6.90 6.17
N ASP A 135 13.06 -5.70 6.55
CA ASP A 135 13.91 -4.63 7.07
C ASP A 135 14.64 -5.06 8.36
N ILE A 136 13.95 -5.71 9.30
CA ILE A 136 14.54 -6.25 10.53
C ILE A 136 15.58 -7.32 10.23
N THR A 137 15.34 -8.17 9.26
CA THR A 137 16.28 -9.24 8.87
C THR A 137 17.55 -8.65 8.26
N MET A 138 17.42 -7.64 7.38
CA MET A 138 18.55 -6.91 6.82
C MET A 138 19.37 -6.19 7.89
N LEU A 139 18.72 -5.52 8.84
CA LEU A 139 19.38 -4.84 9.95
C LEU A 139 20.12 -5.84 10.85
N LYS A 140 19.52 -6.99 11.17
CA LYS A 140 20.17 -8.05 11.95
C LYS A 140 21.44 -8.56 11.28
N SER A 141 21.41 -8.80 9.96
CA SER A 141 22.59 -9.25 9.22
C SER A 141 23.69 -8.19 9.16
N ALA A 142 23.34 -6.92 8.97
CA ALA A 142 24.30 -5.82 9.02
C ALA A 142 24.97 -5.67 10.40
N VAL A 143 24.18 -5.74 11.48
CA VAL A 143 24.71 -5.70 12.86
C VAL A 143 25.64 -6.89 13.14
N THR A 144 25.32 -8.08 12.64
CA THR A 144 26.16 -9.27 12.80
C THR A 144 27.49 -9.11 12.06
N CYS A 145 27.47 -8.56 10.85
CA CYS A 145 28.66 -8.26 10.08
C CYS A 145 29.58 -7.27 10.82
N LEU A 146 29.03 -6.15 11.29
CA LEU A 146 29.76 -5.13 12.04
C LEU A 146 30.38 -5.69 13.33
N ARG A 147 29.68 -6.52 14.08
CA ARG A 147 30.22 -7.18 15.29
C ARG A 147 31.40 -8.07 14.96
N THR A 148 31.36 -8.78 13.83
CA THR A 148 32.46 -9.64 13.39
C THR A 148 33.71 -8.83 13.02
N GLU A 149 33.51 -7.70 12.33
CA GLU A 149 34.61 -6.78 11.99
C GLU A 149 35.21 -6.13 13.22
N MET A 150 34.39 -5.63 14.15
CA MET A 150 34.90 -5.11 15.43
C MET A 150 35.76 -6.14 16.19
N SER A 151 35.26 -7.38 16.29
CA SER A 151 36.04 -8.45 16.97
C SER A 151 37.37 -8.79 16.30
N LYS A 152 37.49 -8.60 14.98
CA LYS A 152 38.76 -8.74 14.25
C LYS A 152 39.70 -7.60 14.58
N LEU A 153 39.22 -6.37 14.61
CA LEU A 153 40.03 -5.18 14.95
C LEU A 153 40.54 -5.25 16.39
N GLU A 154 39.69 -5.63 17.36
CA GLU A 154 40.09 -5.80 18.76
C GLU A 154 41.18 -6.85 18.92
N LYS A 155 41.14 -7.95 18.14
CA LYS A 155 42.23 -8.96 18.16
C LYS A 155 43.51 -8.45 17.54
N GLN A 156 43.45 -7.62 16.49
CA GLN A 156 44.62 -7.01 15.87
C GLN A 156 45.31 -6.03 16.83
N GLU A 157 44.56 -5.17 17.51
CA GLU A 157 45.08 -4.26 18.52
C GLU A 157 45.73 -4.99 19.73
N GLN A 158 45.17 -6.14 20.10
CA GLN A 158 45.74 -6.95 21.18
C GLN A 158 47.06 -7.64 20.77
N THR A 159 47.18 -8.08 19.52
CA THR A 159 48.46 -8.67 19.01
C THR A 159 49.54 -7.60 18.86
N GLU A 160 49.24 -6.42 18.40
CA GLU A 160 50.22 -5.32 18.29
C GLU A 160 50.74 -4.87 19.66
N LYS A 161 49.89 -4.85 20.70
CA LYS A 161 50.31 -4.50 22.08
C LYS A 161 51.11 -5.57 22.80
N THR A 162 51.18 -6.79 22.29
CA THR A 162 51.97 -7.90 22.87
C THR A 162 53.33 -8.06 22.20
N GLU A 163 53.55 -7.40 21.08
CA GLU A 163 54.85 -7.42 20.34
C GLU A 163 55.75 -6.19 20.65
N GLU A 164 55.26 -5.20 21.44
CA GLU A 164 56.05 -4.12 22.05
C GLU A 164 56.51 -4.50 23.48
#